data_d2df1291c8dbdbc2dc20acf7fa54d8ad
#
_entry.id   d2df1291c8dbdbc2dc20acf7fa54d8ad
#
_cell.length_a   1.000
_cell.length_b   1.000
_cell.length_c   1.000
_cell.angle_alpha   90.00
_cell.angle_beta   90.00
_cell.angle_gamma   90.00
#
_symmetry.space_group_name_H-M   'P 1'
#
loop_
_entity.id
_entity.type
_entity.pdbx_description
1 polymer ?
#
loop_
_entity_poly.entity_id
_entity_poly.type
_entity_poly.pdbx_seq_one_letter_code
_entity_poly.pdbx_strand_id
1 'polypeptide(L)'
;MNLEDQKISHVAVGIKETHRALEKQNVKCVFIASDCDEFMTQSVRELCESRQIPVISAFTKKEIGRACGIKVKAAACAVIEPR
;
A
#
# COMPACT_ATOMS: atom_id res chain seq x y z
N MET A 1 -17.47 -9.95 14.45
CA MET A 1 -16.68 -9.19 13.46
C MET A 1 -15.98 -10.17 12.53
N ASN A 2 -16.08 -9.96 11.25
CA ASN A 2 -15.43 -10.90 10.35
C ASN A 2 -14.10 -10.34 9.84
N LEU A 3 -13.28 -11.25 9.31
CA LEU A 3 -11.93 -10.92 8.87
C LEU A 3 -11.91 -9.99 7.67
N GLU A 4 -12.93 -10.06 6.84
CA GLU A 4 -12.99 -9.23 5.63
C GLU A 4 -13.12 -7.76 5.97
N ASP A 5 -13.94 -7.45 6.96
CA ASP A 5 -14.10 -6.07 7.41
C ASP A 5 -12.80 -5.51 7.97
N GLN A 6 -12.07 -6.34 8.72
CA GLN A 6 -10.79 -5.94 9.27
C GLN A 6 -9.76 -5.68 8.17
N LYS A 7 -9.75 -6.52 7.16
CA LYS A 7 -8.85 -6.36 6.02
C LYS A 7 -9.07 -5.02 5.33
N ILE A 8 -10.32 -4.73 5.02
CA ILE A 8 -10.67 -3.53 4.29
C ILE A 8 -10.33 -2.27 5.10
N SER A 9 -10.59 -2.31 6.39
CA SER A 9 -10.38 -1.13 7.23
C SER A 9 -8.91 -0.86 7.54
N HIS A 10 -8.01 -1.79 7.21
CA HIS A 10 -6.60 -1.65 7.53
C HIS A 10 -5.72 -1.52 6.30
N VAL A 11 -6.29 -1.00 5.24
CA VAL A 11 -5.56 -0.82 3.99
C VAL A 11 -5.71 0.62 3.50
N ALA A 12 -4.58 1.26 3.20
CA ALA A 12 -4.59 2.58 2.58
C ALA A 12 -4.22 2.40 1.11
N VAL A 13 -5.12 2.79 0.22
CA VAL A 13 -4.97 2.54 -1.21
C VAL A 13 -4.65 3.81 -1.97
N GLY A 14 -3.65 3.73 -2.84
CA GLY A 14 -3.20 4.86 -3.65
C GLY A 14 -1.91 5.45 -3.12
N ILE A 15 -1.18 6.15 -3.99
CA ILE A 15 0.13 6.71 -3.64
C ILE A 15 0.01 7.72 -2.50
N LYS A 16 -0.93 8.63 -2.61
CA LYS A 16 -1.12 9.68 -1.62
C LYS A 16 -1.53 9.10 -0.26
N GLU A 17 -2.48 8.18 -0.27
CA GLU A 17 -2.95 7.57 0.98
C GLU A 17 -1.89 6.68 1.61
N THR A 18 -1.11 5.99 0.78
CA THR A 18 0.00 5.18 1.26
C THR A 18 1.05 6.05 1.94
N HIS A 19 1.39 7.17 1.32
CA HIS A 19 2.35 8.10 1.89
C HIS A 19 1.87 8.64 3.24
N ARG A 20 0.60 9.02 3.30
CA ARG A 20 0.00 9.52 4.54
C ARG A 20 0.01 8.46 5.64
N ALA A 21 -0.32 7.24 5.30
CA ALA A 21 -0.32 6.15 6.26
C ALA A 21 1.09 5.91 6.81
N LEU A 22 2.09 5.97 5.94
CA LEU A 22 3.48 5.80 6.38
C LEU A 22 3.91 6.87 7.37
N GLU A 23 3.37 8.06 7.24
CA GLU A 23 3.71 9.15 8.14
C GLU A 23 3.00 9.08 9.48
N LYS A 24 1.79 8.53 9.50
CA LYS A 24 0.92 8.66 10.68
C LYS A 24 0.51 7.35 11.34
N GLN A 25 0.73 6.22 10.70
CA GLN A 25 0.23 4.96 11.21
C GLN A 25 1.30 3.89 11.20
N ASN A 26 1.03 2.79 11.89
CA ASN A 26 1.91 1.63 11.87
C ASN A 26 1.61 0.81 10.63
N VAL A 27 2.50 0.86 9.67
CA VAL A 27 2.35 0.14 8.42
C VAL A 27 3.16 -1.14 8.47
N LYS A 28 2.50 -2.26 8.16
CA LYS A 28 3.13 -3.56 8.17
C LYS A 28 3.97 -3.80 6.92
N CYS A 29 3.42 -3.46 5.76
CA CYS A 29 4.12 -3.57 4.49
C CYS A 29 3.44 -2.67 3.47
N VAL A 30 4.13 -2.45 2.35
CA VAL A 30 3.62 -1.62 1.27
C VAL A 30 3.75 -2.39 -0.03
N PHE A 31 2.68 -2.38 -0.82
CA PHE A 31 2.70 -2.92 -2.18
C PHE A 31 2.87 -1.76 -3.14
N ILE A 32 3.81 -1.88 -4.06
CA ILE A 32 4.03 -0.92 -5.12
C ILE A 32 3.93 -1.66 -6.44
N ALA A 33 3.14 -1.13 -7.36
CA ALA A 33 2.89 -1.79 -8.62
C ALA A 33 4.16 -1.90 -9.45
N SER A 34 4.38 -3.07 -10.03
CA SER A 34 5.54 -3.32 -10.88
C SER A 34 5.44 -2.59 -12.23
N ASP A 35 4.23 -2.25 -12.63
CA ASP A 35 3.97 -1.55 -13.90
C ASP A 35 3.66 -0.06 -13.68
N CYS A 36 4.04 0.48 -12.55
CA CYS A 36 3.87 1.89 -12.26
C CYS A 36 5.18 2.63 -12.54
N ASP A 37 5.06 3.90 -12.90
CA ASP A 37 6.22 4.75 -13.09
C ASP A 37 6.97 4.89 -11.76
N GLU A 38 8.24 4.54 -11.75
CA GLU A 38 9.06 4.61 -10.54
C GLU A 38 9.13 6.02 -9.98
N PHE A 39 9.10 7.00 -10.84
CA PHE A 39 9.12 8.40 -10.43
C PHE A 39 7.94 8.74 -9.52
N MET A 40 6.78 8.17 -9.81
CA MET A 40 5.58 8.44 -9.02
C MET A 40 5.59 7.77 -7.66
N THR A 41 6.35 6.69 -7.52
CA THR A 41 6.39 5.94 -6.27
C THR A 41 7.68 6.15 -5.48
N GLN A 42 8.57 6.99 -5.98
CA GLN A 42 9.88 7.17 -5.36
C GLN A 42 9.77 7.67 -3.92
N SER A 43 8.93 8.64 -3.66
CA SER A 43 8.79 9.18 -2.29
C SER A 43 8.27 8.12 -1.32
N VAL A 44 7.36 7.27 -1.79
CA VAL A 44 6.84 6.18 -0.98
C VAL A 44 7.94 5.17 -0.68
N ARG A 45 8.75 4.82 -1.69
CA ARG A 45 9.86 3.89 -1.50
C ARG A 45 10.88 4.43 -0.50
N GLU A 46 11.22 5.70 -0.62
CA GLU A 46 12.18 6.32 0.28
C GLU A 46 11.68 6.35 1.71
N LEU A 47 10.41 6.63 1.88
CA LEU A 47 9.81 6.66 3.21
C LEU A 47 9.76 5.27 3.82
N CYS A 48 9.45 4.24 3.02
CA CYS A 48 9.48 2.87 3.48
C CYS A 48 10.87 2.46 3.93
N GLU A 49 11.88 2.82 3.15
CA GLU A 49 13.26 2.51 3.48
C GLU A 49 13.68 3.19 4.78
N SER A 50 13.31 4.45 4.93
CA SER A 50 13.60 5.22 6.14
C SER A 50 12.98 4.60 7.38
N ARG A 51 11.82 3.99 7.26
CA ARG A 51 11.10 3.38 8.36
C ARG A 51 11.28 1.87 8.45
N GLN A 52 12.10 1.31 7.58
CA GLN A 52 12.38 -0.13 7.53
C GLN A 52 11.12 -0.95 7.30
N ILE A 53 10.26 -0.46 6.41
CA ILE A 53 9.01 -1.14 6.05
C ILE A 53 9.23 -1.90 4.76
N PRO A 54 8.88 -3.20 4.70
CA PRO A 54 9.06 -3.99 3.48
C PRO A 54 8.22 -3.46 2.33
N VAL A 55 8.82 -3.43 1.14
CA VAL A 55 8.13 -3.06 -0.09
C VAL A 55 8.03 -4.30 -0.97
N ILE A 56 6.82 -4.60 -1.40
CA ILE A 56 6.55 -5.73 -2.26
C ILE A 56 6.15 -5.19 -3.63
N SER A 57 6.94 -5.48 -4.66
CA SER A 57 6.69 -4.96 -6.00
C SER A 57 6.49 -6.07 -7.03
N ALA A 58 5.94 -7.19 -6.59
CA ALA A 58 5.72 -8.36 -7.44
C ALA A 58 4.38 -8.31 -8.19
N PHE A 59 3.52 -7.32 -7.90
CA PHE A 59 2.17 -7.27 -8.44
C PHE A 59 1.96 -6.06 -9.33
N THR A 60 1.05 -6.20 -10.30
CA THR A 60 0.67 -5.08 -11.17
C THR A 60 -0.35 -4.20 -10.47
N LYS A 61 -0.63 -3.03 -11.06
CA LYS A 61 -1.66 -2.13 -10.55
C LYS A 61 -3.02 -2.83 -10.44
N LYS A 62 -3.34 -3.63 -11.43
CA LYS A 62 -4.61 -4.36 -11.45
C LYS A 62 -4.69 -5.37 -10.32
N GLU A 63 -3.59 -6.09 -10.09
CA GLU A 63 -3.54 -7.09 -9.04
C GLU A 63 -3.63 -6.47 -7.66
N ILE A 64 -2.96 -5.33 -7.47
CA ILE A 64 -3.03 -4.62 -6.19
C ILE A 64 -4.46 -4.14 -5.93
N GLY A 65 -5.10 -3.56 -6.93
CA GLY A 65 -6.49 -3.13 -6.81
C GLY A 65 -7.40 -4.28 -6.40
N ARG A 66 -7.23 -5.43 -7.06
CA ARG A 66 -8.02 -6.61 -6.75
C ARG A 66 -7.77 -7.10 -5.32
N ALA A 67 -6.52 -7.13 -4.91
CA ALA A 67 -6.17 -7.58 -3.56
C ALA A 67 -6.72 -6.64 -2.48
N CYS A 68 -6.82 -5.35 -2.80
CA CYS A 68 -7.38 -4.37 -1.86
C CYS A 68 -8.91 -4.34 -1.89
N GLY A 69 -9.53 -5.10 -2.76
CA GLY A 69 -10.98 -5.16 -2.84
C GLY A 69 -11.64 -3.97 -3.52
N ILE A 70 -10.87 -3.23 -4.33
CA ILE A 70 -11.41 -2.10 -5.09
C ILE A 70 -11.53 -2.48 -6.55
N LYS A 71 -12.36 -1.73 -7.28
CA LYS A 71 -12.64 -2.04 -8.68
C LYS A 71 -11.71 -1.31 -9.65
N VAL A 72 -10.82 -0.49 -9.15
CA VAL A 72 -9.90 0.27 -9.99
C VAL A 72 -8.47 -0.13 -9.69
N LYS A 73 -7.57 0.26 -10.58
CA LYS A 73 -6.16 -0.03 -10.42
C LYS A 73 -5.57 0.82 -9.29
N ALA A 74 -4.57 0.28 -8.60
CA ALA A 74 -3.89 1.00 -7.53
C ALA A 74 -2.39 0.91 -7.73
N ALA A 75 -1.72 2.05 -7.78
CA ALA A 75 -0.28 2.10 -7.95
C ALA A 75 0.47 1.71 -6.68
N ALA A 76 -0.13 1.92 -5.53
CA ALA A 76 0.47 1.58 -4.25
C ALA A 76 -0.62 1.31 -3.23
N CYS A 77 -0.26 0.53 -2.22
CA CYS A 77 -1.18 0.17 -1.15
C CYS A 77 -0.38 -0.10 0.12
N ALA A 78 -0.81 0.45 1.23
CA ALA A 78 -0.20 0.19 2.53
C ALA A 78 -1.10 -0.71 3.35
N VAL A 79 -0.50 -1.74 3.92
CA VAL A 79 -1.21 -2.60 4.86
C VAL A 79 -0.91 -2.08 6.26
N ILE A 80 -1.93 -1.62 6.94
CA ILE A 80 -1.78 -0.99 8.25
C ILE A 80 -1.96 -2.04 9.33
N GLU A 81 -1.05 -2.04 10.30
CA GLU A 81 -1.14 -2.97 11.41
C GLU A 81 -2.29 -2.57 12.33
N PRO A 82 -3.20 -3.51 12.63
CA PRO A 82 -4.25 -3.22 13.60
C PRO A 82 -3.66 -3.14 15.00
N ARG A 83 -4.29 -2.34 15.82
CA ARG A 83 -3.91 -2.24 17.22
C ARG A 83 -4.68 -3.19 18.08
#